data_3de461fea45dc78920a8cec5d6e5c7b5
#
_entry.id   3de461fea45dc78920a8cec5d6e5c7b5
#
_cell.length_a   1.000
_cell.length_b   1.000
_cell.length_c   1.000
_cell.angle_alpha   90.00
_cell.angle_beta   90.00
_cell.angle_gamma   90.00
#
_symmetry.space_group_name_H-M   'P 1'
#
loop_
_entity.id
_entity.type
_entity.pdbx_description
1 polymer ?
#
loop_
_entity_poly.entity_id
_entity_poly.type
_entity_poly.pdbx_seq_one_letter_code
_entity_poly.pdbx_strand_id
1 'polypeptide(L)'
;MERVMEKVMKRREFVQTTSGAAALGLAAGVGLFPGAALSQNVAPSTWNKAAFEAKSLADVVKALGGSPATESKDVVLSAPEIAENGYVVRVGAQSTAAGTTWLGLVIEKNPAVLAAGFDVIDGTEANMSTNVKMGQSSNVYALAKVGDKFIYAVKEVKVTLGGCGG
;
A
#
# COMPACT_ATOMS: atom_id res chain seq x y z
N MET A 1 0.93 -60.04 -14.43
CA MET A 1 0.33 -58.72 -14.76
C MET A 1 0.02 -57.99 -13.47
N GLU A 2 1.03 -57.30 -12.93
CA GLU A 2 0.86 -56.46 -11.72
C GLU A 2 0.36 -55.09 -12.12
N ARG A 3 -0.79 -54.72 -11.57
CA ARG A 3 -1.35 -53.38 -11.71
C ARG A 3 -0.66 -52.46 -10.68
N VAL A 4 0.24 -51.61 -11.14
CA VAL A 4 0.74 -50.49 -10.37
C VAL A 4 -0.41 -49.53 -10.18
N MET A 5 -0.98 -49.48 -8.98
CA MET A 5 -1.95 -48.46 -8.58
C MET A 5 -1.17 -47.17 -8.24
N GLU A 6 -1.19 -46.24 -9.17
CA GLU A 6 -0.69 -44.87 -8.96
C GLU A 6 -1.58 -44.13 -7.94
N LYS A 7 -1.09 -44.04 -6.72
CA LYS A 7 -1.78 -43.36 -5.62
C LYS A 7 -1.62 -41.85 -5.80
N VAL A 8 -2.63 -41.20 -6.37
CA VAL A 8 -2.68 -39.74 -6.46
C VAL A 8 -2.80 -39.18 -5.05
N MET A 9 -1.72 -38.61 -4.54
CA MET A 9 -1.69 -37.89 -3.24
C MET A 9 -2.52 -36.61 -3.33
N LYS A 10 -3.47 -36.45 -2.43
CA LYS A 10 -4.27 -35.24 -2.29
C LYS A 10 -3.40 -34.10 -1.75
N ARG A 11 -3.58 -32.90 -2.26
CA ARG A 11 -2.80 -31.69 -1.89
C ARG A 11 -2.69 -31.46 -0.37
N ARG A 12 -3.65 -31.93 0.40
CA ARG A 12 -3.70 -31.81 1.86
C ARG A 12 -2.75 -32.79 2.57
N GLU A 13 -2.48 -33.93 1.99
CA GLU A 13 -1.54 -34.92 2.55
C GLU A 13 -0.09 -34.54 2.30
N PHE A 14 0.18 -33.84 1.18
CA PHE A 14 1.52 -33.32 0.89
C PHE A 14 1.99 -32.27 1.89
N VAL A 15 1.09 -31.39 2.35
CA VAL A 15 1.43 -30.34 3.33
C VAL A 15 1.66 -30.90 4.73
N GLN A 16 1.04 -32.03 5.08
CA GLN A 16 1.19 -32.65 6.41
C GLN A 16 2.44 -33.50 6.55
N THR A 17 2.99 -34.00 5.46
CA THR A 17 4.21 -34.87 5.49
C THR A 17 5.51 -34.06 5.49
N THR A 18 5.51 -32.80 5.14
CA THR A 18 6.70 -31.93 5.15
C THR A 18 7.01 -31.27 6.50
N SER A 19 6.12 -31.34 7.48
CA SER A 19 6.32 -30.73 8.80
C SER A 19 6.90 -31.68 9.87
N GLY A 20 7.27 -32.90 9.53
CA GLY A 20 7.63 -33.93 10.50
C GLY A 20 9.02 -34.55 10.40
N ALA A 21 9.95 -34.00 9.65
CA ALA A 21 11.30 -34.60 9.54
C ALA A 21 12.43 -33.57 9.50
N ALA A 22 12.63 -32.87 10.61
CA ALA A 22 13.88 -32.18 10.89
C ALA A 22 14.48 -32.75 12.18
N ALA A 23 14.98 -33.97 12.09
CA ALA A 23 15.82 -34.59 13.13
C ALA A 23 17.21 -34.81 12.56
N LEU A 24 18.17 -34.05 13.09
CA LEU A 24 19.56 -34.39 13.36
C LEU A 24 20.38 -35.05 12.23
N GLY A 25 21.14 -34.23 11.54
CA GLY A 25 22.29 -34.64 10.77
C GLY A 25 23.43 -33.62 10.92
N LEU A 26 24.25 -33.77 11.95
CA LEU A 26 25.57 -33.13 12.06
C LEU A 26 26.45 -33.71 10.93
N ALA A 27 26.70 -32.93 9.90
CA ALA A 27 27.80 -33.17 8.97
C ALA A 27 28.57 -31.85 8.78
N ALA A 28 29.73 -31.78 9.37
CA ALA A 28 30.75 -30.82 9.07
C ALA A 28 31.18 -30.99 7.61
N GLY A 29 30.88 -29.99 6.78
CA GLY A 29 31.29 -29.91 5.38
C GLY A 29 31.55 -28.45 5.02
N VAL A 30 32.82 -28.14 4.89
CA VAL A 30 33.36 -26.84 4.52
C VAL A 30 32.80 -26.35 3.17
N GLY A 31 32.23 -25.13 3.18
CA GLY A 31 32.33 -24.16 2.08
C GLY A 31 31.65 -24.51 0.78
N LEU A 32 30.59 -23.81 0.52
CA LEU A 32 30.07 -23.26 -0.75
C LEU A 32 28.53 -23.08 -0.67
N PHE A 33 28.08 -22.26 0.28
CA PHE A 33 26.77 -21.67 0.11
C PHE A 33 26.98 -20.31 -0.57
N PRO A 34 26.49 -20.12 -1.81
CA PRO A 34 26.38 -18.80 -2.38
C PRO A 34 25.43 -18.00 -1.48
N GLY A 35 25.91 -16.84 -1.07
CA GLY A 35 25.37 -15.94 -0.09
C GLY A 35 23.88 -16.10 0.20
N ALA A 36 23.56 -16.40 1.45
CA ALA A 36 22.23 -16.14 1.97
C ALA A 36 21.91 -14.71 1.61
N ALA A 37 20.94 -14.52 0.73
CA ALA A 37 20.30 -13.24 0.54
C ALA A 37 19.81 -12.83 1.93
N LEU A 38 20.55 -11.92 2.56
CA LEU A 38 20.09 -11.26 3.76
C LEU A 38 18.83 -10.52 3.34
N SER A 39 17.68 -11.17 3.53
CA SER A 39 16.42 -10.48 3.56
C SER A 39 16.64 -9.40 4.62
N GLN A 40 16.85 -8.17 4.15
CA GLN A 40 16.89 -7.04 5.06
C GLN A 40 15.57 -7.09 5.81
N ASN A 41 15.66 -7.33 7.11
CA ASN A 41 14.55 -7.08 8.02
C ASN A 41 14.27 -5.58 7.93
N VAL A 42 13.49 -5.19 6.93
CA VAL A 42 12.80 -3.91 6.95
C VAL A 42 11.91 -4.00 8.19
N ALA A 43 12.28 -3.28 9.24
CA ALA A 43 11.47 -3.19 10.43
C ALA A 43 10.02 -2.93 9.97
N PRO A 44 9.03 -3.68 10.44
CA PRO A 44 7.66 -3.45 10.02
C PRO A 44 7.37 -1.98 10.27
N SER A 45 7.04 -1.24 9.22
CA SER A 45 6.60 0.14 9.34
C SER A 45 5.47 0.13 10.37
N THR A 46 5.66 0.78 11.50
CA THR A 46 4.64 0.81 12.55
C THR A 46 3.41 1.49 11.96
N TRP A 47 2.39 0.70 11.68
CA TRP A 47 1.14 1.19 11.12
C TRP A 47 0.58 2.32 11.99
N ASN A 48 0.45 3.51 11.43
CA ASN A 48 -0.06 4.67 12.14
C ASN A 48 -1.59 4.64 12.20
N LYS A 49 -2.11 3.93 13.19
CA LYS A 49 -3.54 3.78 13.43
C LYS A 49 -4.26 5.15 13.50
N ALA A 50 -3.67 6.12 14.17
CA ALA A 50 -4.27 7.44 14.36
C ALA A 50 -4.48 8.19 13.02
N ALA A 51 -3.56 8.03 12.06
CA ALA A 51 -3.71 8.62 10.74
C ALA A 51 -4.86 8.00 9.95
N PHE A 52 -5.08 6.67 10.08
CA PHE A 52 -6.19 5.98 9.41
C PHE A 52 -7.55 6.18 10.11
N GLU A 53 -7.56 6.54 11.38
CA GLU A 53 -8.79 6.89 12.13
C GLU A 53 -9.15 8.38 12.01
N ALA A 54 -8.30 9.19 11.42
CA ALA A 54 -8.50 10.62 11.18
C ALA A 54 -9.79 10.88 10.37
N LYS A 55 -10.40 12.05 10.60
CA LYS A 55 -11.66 12.45 9.96
C LYS A 55 -11.52 13.62 9.01
N SER A 56 -10.34 14.21 8.95
CA SER A 56 -10.03 15.33 8.04
C SER A 56 -8.58 15.25 7.55
N LEU A 57 -8.26 15.95 6.45
CA LEU A 57 -6.88 16.12 6.00
C LEU A 57 -5.98 16.67 7.09
N ALA A 58 -6.48 17.65 7.85
CA ALA A 58 -5.72 18.27 8.96
C ALA A 58 -5.40 17.26 10.06
N ASP A 59 -6.35 16.37 10.41
CA ASP A 59 -6.14 15.32 11.40
C ASP A 59 -5.14 14.27 10.91
N VAL A 60 -5.18 13.90 9.62
CA VAL A 60 -4.19 13.01 9.00
C VAL A 60 -2.78 13.60 9.15
N VAL A 61 -2.60 14.86 8.76
CA VAL A 61 -1.31 15.56 8.83
C VAL A 61 -0.82 15.64 10.26
N LYS A 62 -1.70 15.97 11.21
CA LYS A 62 -1.38 16.02 12.64
C LYS A 62 -0.96 14.66 13.18
N ALA A 63 -1.68 13.58 12.81
CA ALA A 63 -1.36 12.22 13.23
C ALA A 63 -0.02 11.72 12.67
N LEU A 64 0.40 12.25 11.51
CA LEU A 64 1.71 12.00 10.91
C LEU A 64 2.83 12.91 11.45
N GLY A 65 2.51 13.75 12.45
CA GLY A 65 3.48 14.62 13.13
C GLY A 65 3.87 15.86 12.33
N GLY A 66 3.01 16.31 11.41
CA GLY A 66 3.29 17.45 10.56
C GLY A 66 2.58 18.74 10.95
N SER A 67 3.03 19.84 10.37
CA SER A 67 2.36 21.14 10.34
C SER A 67 1.30 21.16 9.22
N PRO A 68 0.37 22.13 9.21
CA PRO A 68 -0.67 22.23 8.19
C PRO A 68 -0.12 22.10 6.77
N ALA A 69 -0.75 21.25 5.98
CA ALA A 69 -0.34 21.01 4.60
C ALA A 69 -0.67 22.22 3.70
N THR A 70 0.18 22.47 2.71
CA THR A 70 0.01 23.53 1.71
C THR A 70 -0.11 22.94 0.31
N GLU A 71 -0.91 23.58 -0.52
CA GLU A 71 -1.02 23.17 -1.93
C GLU A 71 0.28 23.47 -2.67
N SER A 72 0.74 22.52 -3.51
CA SER A 72 1.98 22.67 -4.28
C SER A 72 1.85 22.03 -5.66
N LYS A 73 2.50 22.64 -6.63
CA LYS A 73 2.64 22.09 -7.98
C LYS A 73 3.64 20.93 -8.06
N ASP A 74 4.44 20.74 -7.02
CA ASP A 74 5.40 19.62 -6.93
C ASP A 74 4.72 18.30 -6.63
N VAL A 75 3.42 18.33 -6.27
CA VAL A 75 2.59 17.13 -6.13
C VAL A 75 1.61 17.04 -7.27
N VAL A 76 1.53 15.88 -7.90
CA VAL A 76 0.61 15.59 -8.99
C VAL A 76 -0.37 14.52 -8.53
N LEU A 77 -1.66 14.82 -8.65
CA LEU A 77 -2.75 13.87 -8.44
C LEU A 77 -3.27 13.38 -9.79
N SER A 78 -3.16 12.09 -10.04
CA SER A 78 -3.82 11.41 -11.16
C SER A 78 -5.14 10.81 -10.67
N ALA A 79 -6.26 11.36 -11.13
CA ALA A 79 -7.59 10.88 -10.80
C ALA A 79 -8.56 11.21 -11.95
N PRO A 80 -9.57 10.37 -12.23
CA PRO A 80 -10.62 10.68 -13.20
C PRO A 80 -11.47 11.85 -12.70
N GLU A 81 -12.05 12.61 -13.60
CA GLU A 81 -13.05 13.63 -13.22
C GLU A 81 -14.39 13.01 -12.85
N ILE A 82 -14.73 11.92 -13.54
CA ILE A 82 -15.95 11.15 -13.32
C ILE A 82 -15.56 9.69 -13.13
N ALA A 83 -15.96 9.10 -12.02
CA ALA A 83 -15.86 7.69 -11.73
C ALA A 83 -17.25 7.05 -11.93
N GLU A 84 -17.41 6.27 -12.98
CA GLU A 84 -18.66 5.54 -13.27
C GLU A 84 -18.90 4.41 -12.26
N ASN A 85 -17.82 3.90 -11.66
CA ASN A 85 -17.87 2.89 -10.64
C ASN A 85 -17.07 3.34 -9.41
N GLY A 86 -17.77 3.79 -8.37
CA GLY A 86 -17.15 4.20 -7.12
C GLY A 86 -16.49 3.07 -6.31
N TYR A 87 -16.74 1.80 -6.64
CA TYR A 87 -16.09 0.67 -5.96
C TYR A 87 -14.63 0.50 -6.39
N VAL A 88 -14.27 0.97 -7.59
CA VAL A 88 -12.92 0.83 -8.15
C VAL A 88 -12.56 2.11 -8.89
N VAL A 89 -11.99 3.06 -8.18
CA VAL A 89 -11.52 4.34 -8.75
C VAL A 89 -10.00 4.34 -8.77
N ARG A 90 -9.40 4.39 -9.95
CA ARG A 90 -7.95 4.44 -10.08
C ARG A 90 -7.46 5.84 -9.76
N VAL A 91 -6.53 5.93 -8.81
CA VAL A 91 -5.92 7.18 -8.39
C VAL A 91 -4.42 7.00 -8.23
N GLY A 92 -3.65 8.07 -8.42
CA GLY A 92 -2.22 8.05 -8.24
C GLY A 92 -1.73 9.36 -7.62
N ALA A 93 -0.64 9.29 -6.89
CA ALA A 93 0.07 10.42 -6.33
C ALA A 93 1.53 10.36 -6.77
N GLN A 94 2.06 11.50 -7.17
CA GLN A 94 3.47 11.66 -7.50
C GLN A 94 3.98 12.94 -6.88
N SER A 95 5.22 12.92 -6.38
CA SER A 95 5.93 14.12 -5.92
C SER A 95 7.23 14.28 -6.68
N THR A 96 7.48 15.49 -7.16
CA THR A 96 8.76 15.90 -7.75
C THR A 96 9.64 16.64 -6.76
N ALA A 97 9.12 16.92 -5.55
CA ALA A 97 9.86 17.58 -4.50
C ALA A 97 11.01 16.69 -4.00
N ALA A 98 12.24 17.22 -4.02
CA ALA A 98 13.39 16.53 -3.48
C ALA A 98 13.21 16.26 -1.98
N GLY A 99 13.58 15.05 -1.52
CA GLY A 99 13.45 14.67 -0.12
C GLY A 99 12.02 14.28 0.29
N THR A 100 11.17 13.89 -0.66
CA THR A 100 9.88 13.27 -0.36
C THR A 100 10.12 11.93 0.32
N THR A 101 9.61 11.75 1.54
CA THR A 101 9.78 10.53 2.33
C THR A 101 8.49 9.71 2.47
N TRP A 102 7.34 10.30 2.13
CA TRP A 102 6.06 9.63 2.24
C TRP A 102 5.04 10.21 1.25
N LEU A 103 4.19 9.34 0.71
CA LEU A 103 3.04 9.69 -0.13
C LEU A 103 1.76 9.10 0.45
N GLY A 104 0.65 9.82 0.33
CA GLY A 104 -0.66 9.33 0.73
C GLY A 104 -1.79 9.83 -0.16
N LEU A 105 -2.89 9.12 -0.08
CA LEU A 105 -4.16 9.45 -0.73
C LEU A 105 -5.22 9.66 0.33
N VAL A 106 -5.83 10.83 0.31
CA VAL A 106 -6.90 11.24 1.24
C VAL A 106 -8.16 11.50 0.45
N ILE A 107 -9.27 10.91 0.88
CA ILE A 107 -10.60 11.05 0.27
C ILE A 107 -11.52 11.65 1.32
N GLU A 108 -11.87 12.91 1.16
CA GLU A 108 -12.48 13.74 2.20
C GLU A 108 -13.78 13.16 2.77
N LYS A 109 -14.65 12.60 1.91
CA LYS A 109 -15.97 12.10 2.31
C LYS A 109 -16.02 10.60 2.58
N ASN A 110 -14.88 9.91 2.58
CA ASN A 110 -14.84 8.52 2.99
C ASN A 110 -14.91 8.38 4.52
N PRO A 111 -15.44 7.27 5.05
CA PRO A 111 -15.47 7.00 6.50
C PRO A 111 -14.08 6.99 7.14
N ALA A 112 -13.08 6.45 6.44
CA ALA A 112 -11.66 6.61 6.70
C ALA A 112 -11.10 7.51 5.60
N VAL A 113 -10.73 8.74 5.97
CA VAL A 113 -10.30 9.73 4.98
C VAL A 113 -8.93 9.41 4.39
N LEU A 114 -8.00 8.85 5.18
CA LEU A 114 -6.75 8.32 4.65
C LEU A 114 -7.01 6.96 4.01
N ALA A 115 -6.97 6.91 2.69
CA ALA A 115 -7.22 5.69 1.94
C ALA A 115 -5.97 4.81 1.77
N ALA A 116 -4.81 5.44 1.63
CA ALA A 116 -3.53 4.75 1.48
C ALA A 116 -2.37 5.66 1.89
N GLY A 117 -1.28 5.07 2.39
CA GLY A 117 -0.04 5.75 2.70
C GLY A 117 1.15 4.85 2.41
N PHE A 118 2.22 5.41 1.88
CA PHE A 118 3.42 4.70 1.44
C PHE A 118 4.68 5.45 1.83
N ASP A 119 5.61 4.75 2.44
CA ASP A 119 6.94 5.29 2.67
C ASP A 119 7.75 5.26 1.37
N VAL A 120 8.41 6.36 1.07
CA VAL A 120 9.30 6.50 -0.09
C VAL A 120 10.72 6.18 0.37
N ILE A 121 11.29 5.11 -0.17
CA ILE A 121 12.63 4.65 0.19
C ILE A 121 13.65 5.41 -0.67
N ASP A 122 14.81 5.70 -0.09
CA ASP A 122 15.91 6.37 -0.79
C ASP A 122 16.26 5.64 -2.10
N GLY A 123 16.42 6.42 -3.16
CA GLY A 123 16.71 5.90 -4.51
C GLY A 123 15.49 5.44 -5.30
N THR A 124 14.27 5.57 -4.75
CA THR A 124 13.02 5.31 -5.47
C THR A 124 12.32 6.60 -5.86
N GLU A 125 11.58 6.57 -6.97
CA GLU A 125 10.72 7.67 -7.35
C GLU A 125 9.51 7.74 -6.41
N ALA A 126 9.17 8.96 -5.98
CA ALA A 126 7.97 9.21 -5.19
C ALA A 126 6.73 9.19 -6.11
N ASN A 127 6.34 8.00 -6.52
CA ASN A 127 5.21 7.76 -7.42
C ASN A 127 4.46 6.49 -7.03
N MET A 128 3.14 6.61 -6.92
CA MET A 128 2.26 5.49 -6.59
C MET A 128 0.94 5.56 -7.36
N SER A 129 0.38 4.41 -7.67
CA SER A 129 -0.96 4.29 -8.24
C SER A 129 -1.68 3.09 -7.64
N THR A 130 -2.94 3.30 -7.27
CA THR A 130 -3.76 2.24 -6.66
C THR A 130 -5.23 2.44 -7.01
N ASN A 131 -6.05 1.46 -6.67
CA ASN A 131 -7.50 1.58 -6.75
C ASN A 131 -8.07 1.86 -5.35
N VAL A 132 -8.96 2.82 -5.27
CA VAL A 132 -9.66 3.19 -4.03
C VAL A 132 -11.17 3.04 -4.19
N LYS A 133 -11.86 2.87 -3.07
CA LYS A 133 -13.32 2.91 -3.03
C LYS A 133 -13.77 4.32 -2.66
N MET A 134 -14.72 4.86 -3.40
CA MET A 134 -15.37 6.14 -3.14
C MET A 134 -16.90 5.93 -3.08
N GLY A 135 -17.48 6.15 -1.90
CA GLY A 135 -18.93 5.96 -1.70
C GLY A 135 -19.76 7.09 -2.30
N GLN A 136 -19.15 8.24 -2.57
CA GLN A 136 -19.81 9.45 -3.11
C GLN A 136 -18.76 10.38 -3.74
N SER A 137 -19.24 11.37 -4.48
CA SER A 137 -18.40 12.45 -5.03
C SER A 137 -17.66 13.18 -3.91
N SER A 138 -16.36 13.38 -4.08
CA SER A 138 -15.47 13.88 -3.03
C SER A 138 -14.24 14.54 -3.59
N ASN A 139 -13.66 15.46 -2.83
CA ASN A 139 -12.28 15.85 -3.05
C ASN A 139 -11.35 14.70 -2.73
N VAL A 140 -10.39 14.48 -3.60
CA VAL A 140 -9.28 13.53 -3.45
C VAL A 140 -8.00 14.34 -3.37
N TYR A 141 -7.16 14.05 -2.40
CA TYR A 141 -5.88 14.70 -2.19
C TYR A 141 -4.75 13.69 -2.40
N ALA A 142 -3.75 14.07 -3.18
CA ALA A 142 -2.43 13.48 -3.12
C ALA A 142 -1.62 14.28 -2.10
N LEU A 143 -1.15 13.62 -1.06
CA LEU A 143 -0.41 14.23 0.04
C LEU A 143 1.02 13.70 0.04
N ALA A 144 2.00 14.60 0.12
CA ALA A 144 3.42 14.27 0.20
C ALA A 144 4.06 14.87 1.43
N LYS A 145 4.94 14.11 2.09
CA LYS A 145 5.78 14.59 3.18
C LYS A 145 7.19 14.87 2.67
N VAL A 146 7.66 16.10 2.86
CA VAL A 146 8.98 16.59 2.47
C VAL A 146 9.65 17.17 3.70
N GLY A 147 10.58 16.43 4.29
CA GLY A 147 11.09 16.77 5.63
C GLY A 147 9.96 16.81 6.65
N ASP A 148 9.81 17.96 7.34
CA ASP A 148 8.74 18.17 8.34
C ASP A 148 7.46 18.81 7.76
N LYS A 149 7.44 19.08 6.47
CA LYS A 149 6.33 19.76 5.79
C LYS A 149 5.48 18.78 5.03
N PHE A 150 4.19 19.10 4.94
CA PHE A 150 3.25 18.42 4.07
C PHE A 150 2.80 19.32 2.94
N ILE A 151 2.82 18.79 1.72
CA ILE A 151 2.33 19.45 0.52
C ILE A 151 1.31 18.56 -0.18
N TYR A 152 0.34 19.14 -0.88
CA TYR A 152 -0.70 18.37 -1.54
C TYR A 152 -1.11 18.95 -2.89
N ALA A 153 -1.73 18.10 -3.69
CA ALA A 153 -2.58 18.46 -4.81
C ALA A 153 -3.99 17.92 -4.56
N VAL A 154 -5.01 18.61 -5.05
CA VAL A 154 -6.41 18.25 -4.86
C VAL A 154 -7.17 18.25 -6.17
N LYS A 155 -8.13 17.34 -6.32
CA LYS A 155 -9.08 17.28 -7.42
C LYS A 155 -10.42 16.74 -6.92
N GLU A 156 -11.53 17.31 -7.37
CA GLU A 156 -12.84 16.73 -7.18
C GLU A 156 -13.04 15.55 -8.12
N VAL A 157 -13.49 14.42 -7.59
CA VAL A 157 -13.91 13.25 -8.35
C VAL A 157 -15.41 13.06 -8.16
N LYS A 158 -16.14 13.12 -9.26
CA LYS A 158 -17.59 12.89 -9.27
C LYS A 158 -17.86 11.40 -9.43
N VAL A 159 -18.60 10.82 -8.49
CA VAL A 159 -19.03 9.42 -8.56
C VAL A 159 -20.47 9.40 -9.06
N THR A 160 -20.68 8.75 -10.19
CA THR A 160 -22.05 8.54 -10.69
C THR A 160 -22.67 7.36 -9.95
N LEU A 161 -23.87 7.56 -9.39
CA LEU A 161 -24.67 6.54 -8.71
C LEU A 161 -25.28 5.52 -9.71
N GLY A 162 -24.52 5.07 -10.67
CA GLY A 162 -24.98 4.26 -11.79
C GLY A 162 -24.25 2.93 -11.94
N GLY A 163 -23.62 2.41 -10.92
CA GLY A 163 -23.03 1.07 -10.94
C GLY A 163 -23.88 0.10 -10.15
N CYS A 164 -24.82 -0.59 -10.81
CA CYS A 164 -25.45 -1.84 -10.40
C CYS A 164 -25.29 -2.20 -8.91
N GLY A 165 -26.08 -1.59 -8.08
CA GLY A 165 -26.41 -2.10 -6.78
C GLY A 165 -27.82 -2.64 -6.89
N GLY A 166 -27.96 -3.84 -7.40
CA GLY A 166 -29.13 -4.66 -7.23
C GLY A 166 -28.74 -5.80 -6.32
#